data_81dd93426fbcacb8a61a565d670b5d5a
#
_entry.id   81dd93426fbcacb8a61a565d670b5d5a
#
_cell.length_a   1.000
_cell.length_b   1.000
_cell.length_c   1.000
_cell.angle_alpha   90.00
_cell.angle_beta   90.00
_cell.angle_gamma   90.00
#
_symmetry.space_group_name_H-M   'P 1'
#
loop_
_entity.id
_entity.type
_entity.pdbx_description
1 polymer ?
#
loop_
_entity_poly.entity_id
_entity_poly.type
_entity_poly.pdbx_seq_one_letter_code
_entity_poly.pdbx_strand_id
1 'polypeptide(L)'
;MQKLLFVLCAVAILSFAGSAASAPREKPWKQLFNGKDLTGWKHVGPGADMVEDGLIKTSGGMGLLYWTGGKVGDARIRVVYKMRDTNDNSGVFIRIPIEPREAWMPVNYGYEVQIDNDPAASKEDDYHVTGTLYSLTKPLAKPGKPGPEWNTMIITVDGPHTIVELNGVKVTDYTEGQPVPERKFDFEPQRGRRPNEGYIGLQNHSDKDVVFFKEVSIQSLK
;
A
#
# COMPACT_ATOMS: atom_id res chain seq x y z
N MET A 1 21.65 -16.78 -84.29
CA MET A 1 20.34 -16.52 -83.66
C MET A 1 20.32 -17.25 -82.33
N GLN A 2 20.64 -16.55 -81.21
CA GLN A 2 20.71 -17.10 -79.87
C GLN A 2 19.39 -16.76 -79.18
N LYS A 3 18.66 -17.78 -78.76
CA LYS A 3 17.42 -17.60 -77.91
C LYS A 3 17.78 -17.47 -76.46
N LEU A 4 17.48 -16.31 -75.90
CA LEU A 4 17.64 -16.02 -74.50
C LEU A 4 16.42 -16.57 -73.73
N LEU A 5 16.65 -17.49 -72.81
CA LEU A 5 15.62 -18.08 -71.91
C LEU A 5 15.56 -17.27 -70.63
N PHE A 6 14.46 -16.54 -70.36
CA PHE A 6 14.22 -15.89 -69.10
C PHE A 6 13.57 -16.88 -68.10
N VAL A 7 14.29 -17.20 -67.07
CA VAL A 7 13.75 -17.95 -65.93
C VAL A 7 13.16 -16.94 -64.95
N LEU A 8 11.84 -16.94 -64.77
CA LEU A 8 11.17 -16.17 -63.67
C LEU A 8 11.25 -16.99 -62.39
N CYS A 9 12.05 -16.50 -61.41
CA CYS A 9 11.99 -16.97 -60.05
C CYS A 9 10.84 -16.27 -59.29
N ALA A 10 9.77 -17.00 -59.00
CA ALA A 10 8.72 -16.53 -58.13
C ALA A 10 9.18 -16.67 -56.64
N VAL A 11 9.41 -15.55 -55.97
CA VAL A 11 9.69 -15.53 -54.53
C VAL A 11 8.35 -15.56 -53.79
N ALA A 12 8.03 -16.68 -53.16
CA ALA A 12 6.88 -16.80 -52.27
C ALA A 12 7.20 -16.14 -50.91
N ILE A 13 6.59 -14.98 -50.64
CA ILE A 13 6.67 -14.33 -49.32
C ILE A 13 5.66 -15.02 -48.39
N LEU A 14 6.15 -15.89 -47.49
CA LEU A 14 5.34 -16.43 -46.40
C LEU A 14 5.15 -15.31 -45.35
N SER A 15 3.95 -14.73 -45.30
CA SER A 15 3.54 -13.83 -44.23
C SER A 15 3.22 -14.65 -42.95
N PHE A 16 4.12 -14.64 -41.98
CA PHE A 16 3.82 -15.13 -40.65
C PHE A 16 2.90 -14.11 -39.94
N ALA A 17 1.61 -14.38 -39.92
CA ALA A 17 0.67 -13.68 -39.03
C ALA A 17 0.93 -14.16 -37.60
N GLY A 18 1.82 -13.48 -36.88
CA GLY A 18 2.02 -13.68 -35.46
C GLY A 18 0.75 -13.25 -34.70
N SER A 19 0.07 -14.23 -34.10
CA SER A 19 -1.05 -13.95 -33.17
C SER A 19 -0.48 -13.25 -31.91
N ALA A 20 -0.57 -11.93 -31.84
CA ALA A 20 -0.25 -11.20 -30.63
C ALA A 20 -1.31 -11.57 -29.57
N ALA A 21 -0.94 -12.46 -28.62
CA ALA A 21 -1.76 -12.69 -27.46
C ALA A 21 -1.91 -11.34 -26.72
N SER A 22 -3.14 -10.83 -26.61
CA SER A 22 -3.40 -9.62 -25.82
C SER A 22 -3.02 -9.88 -24.38
N ALA A 23 -2.19 -9.01 -23.81
CA ALA A 23 -1.89 -9.05 -22.37
C ALA A 23 -3.20 -9.05 -21.56
N PRO A 24 -3.28 -9.79 -20.44
CA PRO A 24 -4.47 -9.78 -19.59
C PRO A 24 -4.84 -8.35 -19.23
N ARG A 25 -6.09 -7.98 -19.48
CA ARG A 25 -6.57 -6.64 -19.17
C ARG A 25 -6.59 -6.47 -17.64
N GLU A 26 -5.82 -5.53 -17.12
CA GLU A 26 -5.83 -5.21 -15.68
C GLU A 26 -7.25 -4.89 -15.21
N LYS A 27 -7.63 -5.40 -14.04
CA LYS A 27 -8.93 -5.10 -13.46
C LYS A 27 -9.01 -3.62 -13.05
N PRO A 28 -10.18 -3.00 -13.10
CA PRO A 28 -10.34 -1.60 -12.71
C PRO A 28 -10.10 -1.41 -11.21
N TRP A 29 -9.62 -0.24 -10.84
CA TRP A 29 -9.52 0.19 -9.44
C TRP A 29 -10.93 0.44 -8.87
N LYS A 30 -11.21 -0.15 -7.71
CA LYS A 30 -12.41 0.11 -6.92
C LYS A 30 -12.07 1.13 -5.85
N GLN A 31 -12.72 2.29 -5.89
CA GLN A 31 -12.59 3.31 -4.84
C GLN A 31 -13.26 2.83 -3.55
N LEU A 32 -12.57 2.96 -2.43
CA LEU A 32 -13.10 2.66 -1.09
C LEU A 32 -13.53 3.94 -0.36
N PHE A 33 -12.87 5.07 -0.64
CA PHE A 33 -13.28 6.38 -0.18
C PHE A 33 -14.00 7.13 -1.30
N ASN A 34 -15.19 7.65 -1.01
CA ASN A 34 -16.06 8.29 -2.00
C ASN A 34 -15.82 9.81 -2.16
N GLY A 35 -14.87 10.39 -1.39
CA GLY A 35 -14.57 11.82 -1.40
C GLY A 35 -15.63 12.72 -0.74
N LYS A 36 -16.64 12.17 -0.06
CA LYS A 36 -17.76 12.94 0.50
C LYS A 36 -17.98 12.66 1.99
N ASP A 37 -17.95 11.41 2.38
CA ASP A 37 -18.20 10.95 3.74
C ASP A 37 -17.47 9.64 4.04
N LEU A 38 -17.58 9.17 5.27
CA LEU A 38 -16.96 7.92 5.73
C LEU A 38 -17.88 6.70 5.56
N THR A 39 -18.84 6.72 4.64
CA THR A 39 -19.66 5.55 4.33
C THR A 39 -18.78 4.37 3.92
N GLY A 40 -18.96 3.22 4.57
CA GLY A 40 -18.13 2.03 4.37
C GLY A 40 -16.84 2.01 5.22
N TRP A 41 -16.68 2.99 6.11
CA TRP A 41 -15.56 3.06 7.06
C TRP A 41 -16.08 3.13 8.50
N LYS A 42 -15.28 2.64 9.44
CA LYS A 42 -15.59 2.69 10.86
C LYS A 42 -14.33 3.01 11.66
N HIS A 43 -14.47 3.95 12.59
CA HIS A 43 -13.42 4.31 13.53
C HIS A 43 -13.47 3.44 14.79
N VAL A 44 -12.30 3.08 15.33
CA VAL A 44 -12.10 2.46 16.63
C VAL A 44 -10.91 3.08 17.35
N GLY A 45 -10.99 3.20 18.66
CA GLY A 45 -9.95 3.80 19.50
C GLY A 45 -10.13 5.30 19.73
N PRO A 46 -9.16 5.93 20.41
CA PRO A 46 -9.13 7.38 20.62
C PRO A 46 -8.98 8.18 19.33
N GLY A 47 -9.30 9.48 19.39
CA GLY A 47 -9.24 10.38 18.27
C GLY A 47 -10.49 10.30 17.39
N ALA A 48 -10.38 10.86 16.20
CA ALA A 48 -11.45 10.90 15.22
C ALA A 48 -10.88 11.03 13.80
N ASP A 49 -11.67 10.55 12.84
CA ASP A 49 -11.45 10.84 11.42
C ASP A 49 -12.65 11.63 10.90
N MET A 50 -12.39 12.60 10.05
CA MET A 50 -13.43 13.42 9.45
C MET A 50 -13.15 13.61 7.96
N VAL A 51 -14.16 14.04 7.22
CA VAL A 51 -13.96 14.48 5.84
C VAL A 51 -13.94 16.00 5.81
N GLU A 52 -12.82 16.56 5.33
CA GLU A 52 -12.60 17.98 5.14
C GLU A 52 -12.10 18.21 3.71
N ASP A 53 -12.77 19.06 2.95
CA ASP A 53 -12.44 19.37 1.55
C ASP A 53 -12.28 18.16 0.64
N GLY A 54 -13.09 17.11 0.87
CA GLY A 54 -13.04 15.88 0.08
C GLY A 54 -11.88 14.93 0.46
N LEU A 55 -11.23 15.16 1.59
CA LEU A 55 -10.13 14.36 2.11
C LEU A 55 -10.52 13.73 3.44
N ILE A 56 -10.09 12.49 3.69
CA ILE A 56 -10.09 11.96 5.06
C ILE A 56 -8.97 12.67 5.81
N LYS A 57 -9.27 13.21 6.98
CA LYS A 57 -8.34 13.86 7.89
C LYS A 57 -8.32 13.13 9.21
N THR A 58 -7.14 12.71 9.65
CA THR A 58 -6.91 12.15 10.99
C THR A 58 -6.81 13.24 12.04
N SER A 59 -7.24 13.00 13.26
CA SER A 59 -7.05 13.91 14.39
C SER A 59 -7.19 13.22 15.74
N GLY A 60 -6.36 13.61 16.70
CA GLY A 60 -6.59 13.42 18.13
C GLY A 60 -6.46 12.01 18.68
N GLY A 61 -5.28 11.44 18.72
CA GLY A 61 -4.98 10.23 19.50
C GLY A 61 -4.92 8.92 18.70
N MET A 62 -4.44 7.86 19.35
CA MET A 62 -4.22 6.56 18.72
C MET A 62 -5.53 5.87 18.37
N GLY A 63 -5.85 5.81 17.08
CA GLY A 63 -7.05 5.19 16.56
C GLY A 63 -6.84 4.52 15.20
N LEU A 64 -7.89 3.92 14.71
CA LEU A 64 -7.91 3.26 13.40
C LEU A 64 -9.22 3.55 12.70
N LEU A 65 -9.15 4.04 11.48
CA LEU A 65 -10.25 4.08 10.54
C LEU A 65 -10.15 2.86 9.60
N TYR A 66 -10.98 1.84 9.77
CA TYR A 66 -10.92 0.64 8.93
C TYR A 66 -12.08 0.54 7.94
N TRP A 67 -11.81 -0.10 6.78
CA TRP A 67 -12.83 -0.36 5.77
C TRP A 67 -13.68 -1.57 6.14
N THR A 68 -15.02 -1.39 6.17
CA THR A 68 -15.98 -2.39 6.65
C THR A 68 -16.43 -3.38 5.55
N GLY A 69 -16.02 -3.16 4.30
CA GLY A 69 -16.46 -3.99 3.17
C GLY A 69 -15.84 -5.39 3.10
N GLY A 70 -15.08 -5.79 4.13
CA GLY A 70 -14.51 -7.13 4.28
C GLY A 70 -13.00 -7.19 4.17
N LYS A 71 -12.47 -8.40 4.07
CA LYS A 71 -11.04 -8.65 3.97
C LYS A 71 -10.53 -8.42 2.55
N VAL A 72 -9.29 -7.98 2.44
CA VAL A 72 -8.56 -7.75 1.19
C VAL A 72 -7.37 -8.71 1.16
N GLY A 73 -7.25 -9.45 0.08
CA GLY A 73 -6.12 -10.32 -0.26
C GLY A 73 -5.91 -10.29 -1.77
N ASP A 74 -4.77 -10.79 -2.26
CA ASP A 74 -4.40 -10.83 -3.69
C ASP A 74 -4.85 -9.56 -4.45
N ALA A 75 -4.36 -8.41 -4.00
CA ALA A 75 -4.77 -7.10 -4.49
C ALA A 75 -3.61 -6.10 -4.44
N ARG A 76 -3.75 -5.04 -5.23
CA ARG A 76 -3.01 -3.80 -5.06
C ARG A 76 -3.90 -2.81 -4.31
N ILE A 77 -3.36 -2.16 -3.31
CA ILE A 77 -4.03 -1.12 -2.52
C ILE A 77 -3.29 0.18 -2.85
N ARG A 78 -4.00 1.17 -3.39
CA ARG A 78 -3.44 2.49 -3.66
C ARG A 78 -3.95 3.48 -2.64
N VAL A 79 -3.02 4.18 -1.99
CA VAL A 79 -3.30 5.23 -1.03
C VAL A 79 -2.58 6.51 -1.49
N VAL A 80 -3.36 7.57 -1.69
CA VAL A 80 -2.82 8.91 -2.00
C VAL A 80 -3.02 9.77 -0.76
N TYR A 81 -1.92 10.23 -0.18
CA TYR A 81 -1.92 10.94 1.10
C TYR A 81 -0.92 12.10 1.11
N LYS A 82 -1.11 13.00 2.05
CA LYS A 82 -0.12 14.00 2.45
C LYS A 82 -0.14 14.18 3.96
N MET A 83 1.03 14.43 4.53
CA MET A 83 1.15 14.89 5.90
C MET A 83 0.92 16.40 5.96
N ARG A 84 0.44 16.93 7.08
CA ARG A 84 0.40 18.38 7.32
C ARG A 84 1.82 18.92 7.43
N ASP A 85 2.64 18.27 8.26
CA ASP A 85 4.06 18.55 8.49
C ASP A 85 4.91 17.31 8.21
N THR A 86 6.21 17.49 7.96
CA THR A 86 7.15 16.38 7.67
C THR A 86 7.24 15.37 8.82
N ASN A 87 7.00 15.80 10.05
CA ASN A 87 7.09 14.99 11.26
C ASN A 87 5.74 14.36 11.68
N ASP A 88 4.66 14.57 10.90
CA ASP A 88 3.41 13.89 11.18
C ASP A 88 3.54 12.38 10.89
N ASN A 89 2.94 11.56 11.75
CA ASN A 89 2.99 10.10 11.70
C ASN A 89 1.61 9.50 11.45
N SER A 90 1.57 8.44 10.69
CA SER A 90 0.40 7.61 10.40
C SER A 90 0.85 6.27 9.81
N GLY A 91 -0.10 5.44 9.37
CA GLY A 91 0.19 4.17 8.71
C GLY A 91 -1.01 3.63 7.95
N VAL A 92 -0.74 2.71 7.06
CA VAL A 92 -1.76 1.91 6.37
C VAL A 92 -1.67 0.48 6.89
N PHE A 93 -2.67 0.06 7.65
CA PHE A 93 -2.74 -1.31 8.13
C PHE A 93 -3.31 -2.25 7.07
N ILE A 94 -2.68 -3.41 6.94
CA ILE A 94 -3.08 -4.51 6.05
C ILE A 94 -3.08 -5.84 6.82
N ARG A 95 -3.69 -6.87 6.26
CA ARG A 95 -3.71 -8.24 6.82
C ARG A 95 -4.21 -8.32 8.27
N ILE A 96 -5.08 -7.40 8.71
CA ILE A 96 -5.68 -7.47 10.04
C ILE A 96 -6.59 -8.70 10.08
N PRO A 97 -6.34 -9.70 10.97
CA PRO A 97 -6.93 -11.03 10.85
C PRO A 97 -8.43 -11.09 11.11
N ILE A 98 -8.93 -10.23 11.99
CA ILE A 98 -10.34 -10.15 12.37
C ILE A 98 -10.80 -8.69 12.35
N GLU A 99 -12.11 -8.45 12.37
CA GLU A 99 -12.66 -7.10 12.40
C GLU A 99 -12.11 -6.31 13.60
N PRO A 100 -11.53 -5.11 13.36
CA PRO A 100 -10.95 -4.29 14.41
C PRO A 100 -11.97 -3.88 15.49
N ARG A 101 -11.60 -4.03 16.76
CA ARG A 101 -12.42 -3.62 17.91
C ARG A 101 -11.75 -2.56 18.76
N GLU A 102 -10.45 -2.38 18.58
CA GLU A 102 -9.63 -1.39 19.30
C GLU A 102 -8.35 -1.11 18.47
N ALA A 103 -7.68 0.01 18.74
CA ALA A 103 -6.59 0.53 17.91
C ALA A 103 -5.31 -0.31 17.94
N TRP A 104 -5.00 -0.98 19.05
CA TRP A 104 -3.77 -1.77 19.19
C TRP A 104 -3.83 -3.15 18.54
N MET A 105 -5.03 -3.63 18.24
CA MET A 105 -5.20 -4.93 17.59
C MET A 105 -4.54 -4.97 16.21
N PRO A 106 -4.72 -3.99 15.31
CA PRO A 106 -4.02 -3.97 14.03
C PRO A 106 -2.50 -3.83 14.16
N VAL A 107 -2.01 -3.07 15.15
CA VAL A 107 -0.57 -2.97 15.45
C VAL A 107 -0.01 -4.34 15.81
N ASN A 108 -0.67 -5.06 16.72
CA ASN A 108 -0.18 -6.34 17.19
C ASN A 108 -0.30 -7.47 16.15
N TYR A 109 -1.37 -7.50 15.36
CA TYR A 109 -1.74 -8.68 14.56
C TYR A 109 -1.87 -8.43 13.07
N GLY A 110 -1.86 -7.19 12.59
CA GLY A 110 -1.73 -6.81 11.19
C GLY A 110 -0.28 -6.50 10.81
N TYR A 111 -0.12 -5.91 9.64
CA TYR A 111 1.09 -5.16 9.26
C TYR A 111 0.72 -3.71 9.08
N GLU A 112 1.52 -2.84 9.65
CA GLU A 112 1.50 -1.42 9.37
C GLU A 112 2.50 -1.10 8.27
N VAL A 113 2.05 -0.53 7.17
CA VAL A 113 2.90 0.14 6.19
C VAL A 113 3.04 1.59 6.64
N GLN A 114 4.23 1.91 7.13
CA GLN A 114 4.52 3.16 7.84
C GLN A 114 4.35 4.40 6.98
N ILE A 115 3.92 5.49 7.61
CA ILE A 115 3.95 6.87 7.10
C ILE A 115 4.67 7.71 8.15
N ASP A 116 5.99 7.84 8.01
CA ASP A 116 6.87 8.69 8.82
C ASP A 116 8.12 9.02 8.01
N ASN A 117 8.28 10.25 7.59
CA ASN A 117 9.40 10.67 6.76
C ASN A 117 10.63 11.08 7.56
N ASP A 118 10.49 11.33 8.86
CA ASP A 118 11.58 11.70 9.76
C ASP A 118 11.53 10.93 11.08
N PRO A 119 11.70 9.59 11.07
CA PRO A 119 11.70 8.80 12.29
C PRO A 119 12.83 9.18 13.25
N ALA A 120 13.91 9.81 12.76
CA ALA A 120 14.99 10.30 13.61
C ALA A 120 14.53 11.41 14.56
N ALA A 121 13.54 12.22 14.19
CA ALA A 121 12.95 13.23 15.08
C ALA A 121 12.28 12.58 16.29
N SER A 122 11.74 11.37 16.14
CA SER A 122 11.15 10.55 17.20
C SER A 122 12.16 9.59 17.85
N LYS A 123 13.45 9.68 17.51
CA LYS A 123 14.53 8.77 17.93
C LYS A 123 14.35 7.32 17.46
N GLU A 124 13.62 7.14 16.38
CA GLU A 124 13.39 5.87 15.73
C GLU A 124 14.44 5.59 14.65
N ASP A 125 14.49 4.38 14.14
CA ASP A 125 15.49 3.93 13.18
C ASP A 125 14.88 3.65 11.80
N ASP A 126 15.68 3.11 10.89
CA ASP A 126 15.27 2.77 9.52
C ASP A 126 14.12 1.75 9.43
N TYR A 127 13.75 1.07 10.52
CA TYR A 127 12.60 0.17 10.55
C TYR A 127 11.26 0.91 10.72
N HIS A 128 11.29 2.24 10.83
CA HIS A 128 10.14 3.12 11.06
C HIS A 128 9.92 4.14 9.93
N VAL A 129 10.67 4.03 8.84
CA VAL A 129 10.58 4.94 7.69
C VAL A 129 9.36 4.63 6.82
N THR A 130 8.77 5.67 6.22
CA THR A 130 7.65 5.55 5.28
C THR A 130 7.85 4.44 4.25
N GLY A 131 6.84 3.57 4.15
CA GLY A 131 6.79 2.45 3.21
C GLY A 131 7.40 1.16 3.74
N THR A 132 8.03 1.14 4.92
CA THR A 132 8.45 -0.11 5.57
C THR A 132 7.26 -0.84 6.20
N LEU A 133 7.38 -2.14 6.43
CA LEU A 133 6.55 -2.82 7.42
C LEU A 133 7.11 -2.48 8.79
N TYR A 134 6.35 -1.68 9.54
CA TYR A 134 6.74 -1.10 10.83
C TYR A 134 7.46 -2.09 11.73
N SER A 135 8.68 -1.75 12.16
CA SER A 135 9.54 -2.57 13.02
C SER A 135 9.98 -3.94 12.43
N LEU A 136 9.66 -4.23 11.17
CA LEU A 136 9.95 -5.53 10.53
C LEU A 136 10.93 -5.42 9.37
N THR A 137 10.83 -4.39 8.52
CA THR A 137 11.67 -4.24 7.34
C THR A 137 12.41 -2.91 7.32
N LYS A 138 13.60 -2.89 6.69
CA LYS A 138 14.28 -1.65 6.34
C LYS A 138 13.88 -1.20 4.94
N PRO A 139 13.89 0.11 4.65
CA PRO A 139 13.55 0.59 3.32
C PRO A 139 14.66 0.27 2.33
N LEU A 140 14.28 -0.17 1.12
CA LEU A 140 15.19 -0.30 -0.03
C LEU A 140 15.56 1.09 -0.61
N ALA A 141 14.67 2.08 -0.43
CA ALA A 141 14.83 3.47 -0.85
C ALA A 141 13.93 4.36 0.02
N LYS A 142 14.20 5.67 0.05
CA LYS A 142 13.43 6.67 0.79
C LYS A 142 12.86 7.76 -0.14
N PRO A 143 11.90 7.44 -1.01
CA PRO A 143 11.34 8.39 -1.98
C PRO A 143 10.17 9.22 -1.41
N GLY A 144 9.93 9.18 -0.10
CA GLY A 144 8.90 9.97 0.57
C GLY A 144 9.10 11.46 0.37
N LYS A 145 8.02 12.17 0.03
CA LYS A 145 8.00 13.63 -0.07
C LYS A 145 7.58 14.21 1.27
N PRO A 146 8.16 15.34 1.68
CA PRO A 146 7.80 15.98 2.95
C PRO A 146 6.36 16.51 2.94
N GLY A 147 5.80 16.76 4.10
CA GLY A 147 4.57 17.53 4.19
C GLY A 147 4.76 18.99 3.69
N PRO A 148 3.76 19.60 3.00
CA PRO A 148 2.45 19.05 2.65
C PRO A 148 2.36 18.47 1.23
N GLU A 149 3.41 17.89 0.69
CA GLU A 149 3.41 17.30 -0.64
C GLU A 149 2.63 15.98 -0.70
N TRP A 150 1.99 15.72 -1.86
CA TRP A 150 1.26 14.48 -2.10
C TRP A 150 2.19 13.31 -2.38
N ASN A 151 1.95 12.21 -1.67
CA ASN A 151 2.59 10.92 -1.87
C ASN A 151 1.57 9.92 -2.42
N THR A 152 2.04 9.00 -3.26
CA THR A 152 1.27 7.85 -3.73
C THR A 152 1.96 6.57 -3.27
N MET A 153 1.27 5.80 -2.44
CA MET A 153 1.70 4.50 -1.97
C MET A 153 0.88 3.41 -2.66
N ILE A 154 1.55 2.40 -3.20
CA ILE A 154 0.91 1.19 -3.73
C ILE A 154 1.43 0.01 -2.93
N ILE A 155 0.51 -0.70 -2.27
CA ILE A 155 0.79 -1.90 -1.50
C ILE A 155 0.25 -3.08 -2.29
N THR A 156 1.11 -3.97 -2.75
CA THR A 156 0.72 -5.22 -3.40
C THR A 156 0.73 -6.35 -2.38
N VAL A 157 -0.39 -7.02 -2.23
CA VAL A 157 -0.56 -8.23 -1.43
C VAL A 157 -0.83 -9.37 -2.41
N ASP A 158 0.10 -10.33 -2.52
CA ASP A 158 -0.04 -11.49 -3.40
C ASP A 158 0.34 -12.78 -2.64
N GLY A 159 -0.66 -13.49 -2.17
CA GLY A 159 -0.47 -14.62 -1.26
C GLY A 159 0.39 -14.21 -0.05
N PRO A 160 1.53 -14.87 0.20
CA PRO A 160 2.43 -14.51 1.30
C PRO A 160 3.31 -13.27 1.03
N HIS A 161 3.30 -12.73 -0.17
CA HIS A 161 4.18 -11.66 -0.60
C HIS A 161 3.55 -10.28 -0.39
N THR A 162 4.33 -9.32 0.10
CA THR A 162 3.95 -7.92 0.27
C THR A 162 5.03 -7.02 -0.33
N ILE A 163 4.66 -6.23 -1.33
CA ILE A 163 5.51 -5.22 -1.94
C ILE A 163 4.92 -3.84 -1.66
N VAL A 164 5.76 -2.89 -1.30
CA VAL A 164 5.36 -1.49 -1.16
C VAL A 164 6.16 -0.64 -2.12
N GLU A 165 5.44 0.11 -2.95
CA GLU A 165 5.99 1.15 -3.82
C GLU A 165 5.50 2.51 -3.32
N LEU A 166 6.42 3.45 -3.18
CA LEU A 166 6.15 4.83 -2.81
C LEU A 166 6.64 5.74 -3.93
N ASN A 167 5.74 6.56 -4.48
CA ASN A 167 6.03 7.47 -5.60
C ASN A 167 6.69 6.76 -6.81
N GLY A 168 6.28 5.50 -7.07
CA GLY A 168 6.80 4.67 -8.16
C GLY A 168 8.13 3.97 -7.87
N VAL A 169 8.66 4.07 -6.65
CA VAL A 169 9.91 3.42 -6.24
C VAL A 169 9.63 2.33 -5.22
N LYS A 170 10.17 1.13 -5.41
CA LYS A 170 10.01 0.02 -4.46
C LYS A 170 10.76 0.32 -3.17
N VAL A 171 10.03 0.31 -2.04
CA VAL A 171 10.54 0.53 -0.69
C VAL A 171 10.63 -0.76 0.10
N THR A 172 9.64 -1.63 -0.03
CA THR A 172 9.59 -2.91 0.69
C THR A 172 9.31 -4.05 -0.28
N ASP A 173 9.97 -5.19 -0.02
CA ASP A 173 9.79 -6.46 -0.72
C ASP A 173 9.94 -7.57 0.33
N TYR A 174 8.80 -8.05 0.84
CA TYR A 174 8.75 -8.95 1.99
C TYR A 174 7.90 -10.19 1.72
N THR A 175 8.40 -11.35 2.07
CA THR A 175 7.67 -12.61 2.02
C THR A 175 7.50 -13.18 3.43
N GLU A 176 6.30 -13.65 3.75
CA GLU A 176 5.98 -14.26 5.04
C GLU A 176 6.97 -15.35 5.44
N GLY A 177 7.55 -15.21 6.63
CA GLY A 177 8.54 -16.13 7.17
C GLY A 177 9.98 -15.73 6.91
N GLN A 178 10.24 -14.62 6.22
CA GLN A 178 11.58 -14.04 6.20
C GLN A 178 12.02 -13.64 7.62
N PRO A 179 13.32 -13.70 7.94
CA PRO A 179 13.85 -13.21 9.20
C PRO A 179 13.51 -11.73 9.40
N VAL A 180 13.04 -11.41 10.59
CA VAL A 180 12.74 -10.03 11.03
C VAL A 180 13.43 -9.78 12.37
N PRO A 181 13.69 -8.51 12.74
CA PRO A 181 14.27 -8.18 14.04
C PRO A 181 13.44 -8.74 15.20
N GLU A 182 14.10 -9.03 16.31
CA GLU A 182 13.41 -9.34 17.55
C GLU A 182 12.57 -8.15 18.03
N ARG A 183 11.45 -8.43 18.66
CA ARG A 183 10.61 -7.43 19.28
C ARG A 183 11.34 -6.84 20.49
N LYS A 184 11.51 -5.52 20.52
CA LYS A 184 12.20 -4.80 21.58
C LYS A 184 11.25 -4.12 22.57
N PHE A 185 10.10 -3.67 22.08
CA PHE A 185 9.16 -2.85 22.85
C PHE A 185 7.74 -3.39 22.76
N ASP A 186 6.94 -3.11 23.80
CA ASP A 186 5.55 -3.59 23.86
C ASP A 186 4.61 -2.97 22.82
N PHE A 187 4.97 -1.80 22.30
CA PHE A 187 4.23 -1.13 21.22
C PHE A 187 4.59 -1.63 19.82
N GLU A 188 5.63 -2.45 19.67
CA GLU A 188 5.93 -3.07 18.37
C GLU A 188 5.00 -4.26 18.07
N PRO A 189 4.78 -4.60 16.78
CA PRO A 189 3.96 -5.73 16.39
C PRO A 189 4.47 -7.06 16.95
N GLN A 190 3.55 -7.96 17.25
CA GLN A 190 3.90 -9.35 17.53
C GLN A 190 4.64 -9.95 16.34
N ARG A 191 5.62 -10.79 16.60
CA ARG A 191 6.34 -11.51 15.54
C ARG A 191 5.53 -12.74 15.10
N GLY A 192 5.74 -13.17 13.87
CA GLY A 192 5.04 -14.31 13.27
C GLY A 192 4.26 -13.96 12.01
N ARG A 193 3.74 -14.99 11.38
CA ARG A 193 3.04 -14.86 10.10
C ARG A 193 1.68 -14.20 10.25
N ARG A 194 1.29 -13.44 9.20
CA ARG A 194 -0.04 -12.88 9.03
C ARG A 194 -0.84 -13.67 7.98
N PRO A 195 -2.17 -13.63 8.04
CA PRO A 195 -2.99 -14.25 6.99
C PRO A 195 -2.75 -13.60 5.63
N ASN A 196 -3.01 -14.34 4.55
CA ASN A 196 -2.87 -13.82 3.19
C ASN A 196 -3.94 -12.76 2.83
N GLU A 197 -5.01 -12.67 3.62
CA GLU A 197 -6.06 -11.66 3.51
C GLU A 197 -6.40 -11.08 4.89
N GLY A 198 -6.86 -9.83 4.93
CA GLY A 198 -7.24 -9.18 6.17
C GLY A 198 -7.96 -7.87 5.95
N TYR A 199 -8.47 -7.29 7.03
CA TYR A 199 -8.99 -5.93 6.98
C TYR A 199 -7.86 -4.95 6.71
N ILE A 200 -8.22 -3.79 6.15
CA ILE A 200 -7.33 -2.65 5.92
C ILE A 200 -7.82 -1.44 6.69
N GLY A 201 -6.90 -0.56 7.08
CA GLY A 201 -7.25 0.66 7.79
C GLY A 201 -6.18 1.72 7.71
N LEU A 202 -6.53 2.92 8.14
CA LEU A 202 -5.68 4.09 8.23
C LEU A 202 -5.46 4.42 9.69
N GLN A 203 -4.20 4.63 10.08
CA GLN A 203 -3.87 4.97 11.46
C GLN A 203 -4.16 6.43 11.76
N ASN A 204 -4.72 6.67 12.93
CA ASN A 204 -4.69 7.94 13.62
C ASN A 204 -3.66 7.82 14.74
N HIS A 205 -2.44 8.39 14.58
CA HIS A 205 -1.30 8.06 15.43
C HIS A 205 -1.31 8.76 16.77
N SER A 206 -1.38 10.09 16.80
CA SER A 206 -1.38 10.85 18.03
C SER A 206 -2.25 12.12 17.95
N ASP A 207 -2.37 12.83 19.05
CA ASP A 207 -3.09 14.11 19.11
C ASP A 207 -2.40 15.26 18.36
N LYS A 208 -1.15 15.07 17.96
CA LYS A 208 -0.35 16.06 17.23
C LYS A 208 -0.29 15.79 15.73
N ASP A 209 -0.47 14.54 15.33
CA ASP A 209 -0.29 14.11 13.94
C ASP A 209 -1.55 14.37 13.12
N VAL A 210 -1.38 14.95 11.94
CA VAL A 210 -2.46 15.17 10.98
C VAL A 210 -2.04 14.70 9.60
N VAL A 211 -2.72 13.68 9.11
CA VAL A 211 -2.52 13.15 7.75
C VAL A 211 -3.83 13.23 6.98
N PHE A 212 -3.73 13.61 5.72
CA PHE A 212 -4.85 13.73 4.81
C PHE A 212 -4.78 12.61 3.76
N PHE A 213 -5.87 11.88 3.56
CA PHE A 213 -5.97 10.85 2.54
C PHE A 213 -6.98 11.30 1.46
N LYS A 214 -6.49 11.39 0.22
CA LYS A 214 -7.30 11.76 -0.95
C LYS A 214 -7.93 10.57 -1.62
N GLU A 215 -7.24 9.44 -1.61
CA GLU A 215 -7.66 8.22 -2.29
C GLU A 215 -7.27 7.00 -1.46
N VAL A 216 -8.21 6.08 -1.31
CA VAL A 216 -7.96 4.69 -0.93
C VAL A 216 -8.72 3.83 -1.91
N SER A 217 -8.01 3.03 -2.69
CA SER A 217 -8.59 2.17 -3.72
C SER A 217 -7.91 0.81 -3.77
N ILE A 218 -8.63 -0.19 -4.26
CA ILE A 218 -8.12 -1.55 -4.44
C ILE A 218 -8.30 -2.02 -5.88
N GLN A 219 -7.35 -2.83 -6.34
CA GLN A 219 -7.37 -3.52 -7.62
C GLN A 219 -7.08 -5.00 -7.36
N SER A 220 -8.05 -5.88 -7.63
CA SER A 220 -7.84 -7.33 -7.47
C SER A 220 -6.79 -7.84 -8.46
N LEU A 221 -5.91 -8.72 -8.02
CA LEU A 221 -4.95 -9.43 -8.87
C LEU A 221 -5.55 -10.65 -9.56
N LYS A 222 -6.67 -11.18 -9.04
CA LYS A 222 -7.36 -12.38 -9.56
C LYS A 222 -8.77 -12.09 -10.01
#